data_5cae8eaf692b0192462ac28b5bfd7626
#
_entry.id   5cae8eaf692b0192462ac28b5bfd7626
#
_cell.length_a   1.000
_cell.length_b   1.000
_cell.length_c   1.000
_cell.angle_alpha   90.00
_cell.angle_beta   90.00
_cell.angle_gamma   90.00
#
_symmetry.space_group_name_H-M   'P 1'
#
loop_
_entity.id
_entity.type
_entity.pdbx_description
1 polymer ?
#
loop_
_entity_poly.entity_id
_entity_poly.type
_entity_poly.pdbx_seq_one_letter_code
_entity_poly.pdbx_strand_id
1 'polypeptide(L)'
;MGTPVTHRLALRAVRSALACAFAASTSTAAAVTTWGVTTASASGEARVVQATAVHEATGVHAVHAPAAPTVGVHAQSVLDGHSYSLITARGGLIGFGAAISSSGLTNPTSPFVGGAPTPDGKGAWIVAASGAVEVLGDASFYGSMGGQHLDQPIVGMAATPTGGGYWLVAADGGIFSFGDAPFFGSGASFGRTVVGIAQELGGYQDPLRAVSGLTPERVDQGVDYAGSGPIYAIGDGVVLNTTNPGWPGGAFIAYQLSDGPAAGDIVYVAENVVPRVTVGQQVNSDTIVGTLLDTFPNLETGWANPPGTGESLARAMGQWSTAAEIDSLPTAYGANFSQLLTMLGAPAGVMMGPVQGAMPVGWPTWVPVG
;
A
#
# COMPACT_ATOMS: atom_id res chain seq x y z
N MET A 1 39.17 12.12 -31.53
CA MET A 1 38.07 12.92 -32.12
C MET A 1 37.17 11.96 -32.88
N GLY A 2 36.03 11.53 -32.32
CA GLY A 2 35.06 10.63 -32.91
C GLY A 2 33.69 11.02 -32.41
N THR A 3 32.86 11.49 -33.31
CA THR A 3 31.59 12.15 -33.13
C THR A 3 30.45 11.17 -32.78
N PRO A 4 29.45 11.56 -32.01
CA PRO A 4 28.31 10.72 -31.65
C PRO A 4 27.19 10.86 -32.70
N VAL A 5 27.13 9.94 -33.66
CA VAL A 5 26.09 9.95 -34.72
C VAL A 5 24.97 8.91 -34.46
N THR A 6 25.15 8.00 -33.54
CA THR A 6 24.21 6.87 -33.35
C THR A 6 22.98 7.18 -32.51
N HIS A 7 22.96 8.23 -31.67
CA HIS A 7 21.84 8.54 -30.80
C HIS A 7 20.64 9.26 -31.45
N ARG A 8 20.84 9.89 -32.62
CA ARG A 8 19.78 10.66 -33.30
C ARG A 8 18.85 9.82 -34.19
N LEU A 9 19.32 8.67 -34.66
CA LEU A 9 18.52 7.79 -35.52
C LEU A 9 17.47 6.95 -34.74
N ALA A 10 17.76 6.55 -33.51
CA ALA A 10 16.84 5.80 -32.69
C ALA A 10 15.59 6.61 -32.26
N LEU A 11 15.76 7.92 -31.99
CA LEU A 11 14.63 8.78 -31.59
C LEU A 11 13.69 9.13 -32.76
N ARG A 12 14.16 9.09 -34.01
CA ARG A 12 13.29 9.35 -35.16
C ARG A 12 12.40 8.17 -35.52
N ALA A 13 12.88 6.95 -35.34
CA ALA A 13 12.09 5.74 -35.60
C ALA A 13 10.90 5.59 -34.62
N VAL A 14 11.06 5.96 -33.36
CA VAL A 14 10.00 5.91 -32.36
C VAL A 14 8.89 6.95 -32.62
N ARG A 15 9.24 8.15 -33.15
CA ARG A 15 8.25 9.19 -33.46
C ARG A 15 7.42 8.87 -34.71
N SER A 16 7.96 8.17 -35.69
CA SER A 16 7.21 7.77 -36.92
C SER A 16 6.24 6.64 -36.67
N ALA A 17 6.47 5.74 -35.71
CA ALA A 17 5.55 4.69 -35.35
C ALA A 17 4.31 5.20 -34.58
N LEU A 18 4.46 6.33 -33.86
CA LEU A 18 3.35 6.92 -33.08
C LEU A 18 2.37 7.72 -33.96
N ALA A 19 2.80 8.20 -35.12
CA ALA A 19 1.98 9.05 -36.01
C ALA A 19 1.03 8.25 -36.93
N CYS A 20 1.26 6.95 -37.16
CA CYS A 20 0.41 6.13 -38.01
C CYS A 20 -0.79 5.46 -37.30
N ALA A 21 -0.88 5.55 -35.97
CA ALA A 21 -1.95 4.90 -35.19
C ALA A 21 -3.21 5.77 -35.01
N PHE A 22 -3.22 7.03 -35.44
CA PHE A 22 -4.33 7.97 -35.15
C PHE A 22 -5.29 8.25 -36.32
N ALA A 23 -5.17 7.54 -37.42
CA ALA A 23 -6.03 7.75 -38.59
C ALA A 23 -6.68 6.43 -39.05
N ALA A 24 -7.64 5.89 -38.28
CA ALA A 24 -8.70 5.00 -38.82
C ALA A 24 -9.75 4.72 -37.74
N SER A 25 -10.82 5.26 -37.93
CA SER A 25 -12.20 4.84 -38.25
C SER A 25 -13.14 4.79 -37.07
N THR A 26 -14.15 5.63 -37.18
CA THR A 26 -15.47 5.49 -36.54
C THR A 26 -16.20 4.23 -37.09
N SER A 27 -16.19 3.15 -36.33
CA SER A 27 -17.22 2.14 -36.34
C SER A 27 -17.16 1.31 -35.05
N THR A 28 -18.33 1.02 -34.52
CA THR A 28 -18.57 0.25 -33.30
C THR A 28 -18.22 -1.22 -33.46
N ALA A 29 -16.95 -1.54 -33.33
CA ALA A 29 -16.45 -2.92 -33.19
C ALA A 29 -15.18 -2.85 -32.35
N ALA A 30 -15.05 -3.73 -31.34
CA ALA A 30 -13.87 -3.84 -30.51
C ALA A 30 -12.62 -4.06 -31.37
N ALA A 31 -11.70 -3.11 -31.35
CA ALA A 31 -10.43 -3.22 -32.05
C ALA A 31 -9.43 -3.91 -31.14
N VAL A 32 -8.95 -5.08 -31.53
CA VAL A 32 -7.79 -5.73 -30.91
C VAL A 32 -6.55 -5.11 -31.53
N THR A 33 -5.83 -4.30 -30.74
CA THR A 33 -4.56 -3.72 -31.19
C THR A 33 -3.41 -4.51 -30.58
N THR A 34 -2.61 -5.15 -31.44
CA THR A 34 -1.42 -5.90 -31.02
C THR A 34 -0.21 -4.98 -31.11
N TRP A 35 0.50 -4.79 -30.00
CA TRP A 35 1.73 -3.99 -29.94
C TRP A 35 2.93 -4.92 -29.81
N GLY A 36 3.89 -4.78 -30.69
CA GLY A 36 5.19 -5.41 -30.55
C GLY A 36 6.17 -4.44 -29.90
N VAL A 37 6.66 -4.73 -28.70
CA VAL A 37 7.75 -3.98 -28.05
C VAL A 37 9.05 -4.75 -28.29
N THR A 38 9.97 -4.14 -29.01
CA THR A 38 11.31 -4.71 -29.20
C THR A 38 12.20 -4.17 -28.10
N THR A 39 12.62 -5.01 -27.18
CA THR A 39 13.65 -4.66 -26.19
C THR A 39 14.99 -5.20 -26.66
N ALA A 40 16.00 -4.36 -26.70
CA ALA A 40 17.38 -4.77 -26.97
C ALA A 40 18.02 -5.22 -25.65
N SER A 41 18.44 -6.49 -25.60
CA SER A 41 19.26 -7.01 -24.52
C SER A 41 20.74 -6.66 -24.75
N ALA A 42 21.50 -6.57 -23.67
CA ALA A 42 22.95 -6.32 -23.72
C ALA A 42 23.75 -7.43 -24.47
N SER A 43 23.11 -8.53 -24.82
CA SER A 43 23.67 -9.64 -25.63
C SER A 43 23.38 -9.56 -27.12
N GLY A 44 22.69 -8.52 -27.60
CA GLY A 44 22.46 -8.28 -29.02
C GLY A 44 21.33 -9.09 -29.68
N GLU A 45 20.57 -9.89 -28.93
CA GLU A 45 19.39 -10.57 -29.47
C GLU A 45 18.10 -9.78 -29.20
N ALA A 46 17.34 -9.47 -30.25
CA ALA A 46 16.04 -8.82 -30.12
C ALA A 46 14.95 -9.86 -29.90
N ARG A 47 14.28 -9.80 -28.76
CA ARG A 47 13.04 -10.56 -28.48
C ARG A 47 11.83 -9.67 -28.69
N VAL A 48 10.89 -10.12 -29.49
CA VAL A 48 9.58 -9.48 -29.64
C VAL A 48 8.63 -10.06 -28.60
N VAL A 49 8.20 -9.24 -27.66
CA VAL A 49 7.13 -9.58 -26.72
C VAL A 49 5.84 -8.97 -27.24
N GLN A 50 4.87 -9.80 -27.60
CA GLN A 50 3.55 -9.34 -28.01
C GLN A 50 2.66 -9.15 -26.79
N ALA A 51 2.24 -7.92 -26.55
CA ALA A 51 1.21 -7.60 -25.58
C ALA A 51 -0.09 -7.25 -26.32
N THR A 52 -1.19 -7.92 -25.98
CA THR A 52 -2.51 -7.63 -26.54
C THR A 52 -3.30 -6.84 -25.52
N ALA A 53 -3.56 -5.57 -25.80
CA ALA A 53 -4.45 -4.74 -24.98
C ALA A 53 -5.81 -4.64 -25.68
N VAL A 54 -6.89 -4.93 -24.95
CA VAL A 54 -8.27 -4.67 -25.38
C VAL A 54 -8.71 -3.37 -24.73
N HIS A 55 -8.95 -2.34 -25.54
CA HIS A 55 -9.45 -1.07 -25.06
C HIS A 55 -10.93 -0.95 -25.45
N GLU A 56 -11.81 -0.98 -24.45
CA GLU A 56 -13.22 -0.63 -24.65
C GLU A 56 -13.41 0.87 -24.42
N ALA A 57 -13.90 1.54 -25.44
CA ALA A 57 -14.44 2.89 -25.31
C ALA A 57 -15.92 2.78 -24.98
N THR A 58 -16.26 3.25 -23.76
CA THR A 58 -17.62 3.45 -23.23
C THR A 58 -18.39 2.19 -22.75
N GLY A 59 -18.55 2.07 -21.44
CA GLY A 59 -19.53 1.23 -20.77
C GLY A 59 -18.97 -0.07 -20.20
N VAL A 60 -19.03 -0.18 -18.90
CA VAL A 60 -18.65 -1.37 -18.11
C VAL A 60 -19.62 -2.51 -18.41
N HIS A 61 -19.26 -3.43 -19.31
CA HIS A 61 -19.90 -4.73 -19.41
C HIS A 61 -18.83 -5.81 -19.55
N ALA A 62 -18.82 -6.73 -18.58
CA ALA A 62 -18.00 -7.93 -18.62
C ALA A 62 -18.42 -8.82 -19.80
N VAL A 63 -17.51 -9.07 -20.73
CA VAL A 63 -17.73 -10.06 -21.80
C VAL A 63 -17.19 -11.40 -21.31
N HIS A 64 -18.09 -12.37 -21.20
CA HIS A 64 -17.79 -13.75 -20.88
C HIS A 64 -17.14 -14.41 -22.09
N ALA A 65 -15.84 -14.69 -22.04
CA ALA A 65 -15.16 -15.53 -23.04
C ALA A 65 -15.17 -17.01 -22.60
N PRO A 66 -15.30 -17.98 -23.51
CA PRO A 66 -15.29 -19.38 -23.14
C PRO A 66 -13.92 -19.81 -22.60
N ALA A 67 -13.93 -20.66 -21.60
CA ALA A 67 -12.79 -21.11 -20.83
C ALA A 67 -11.71 -21.79 -21.67
N ALA A 68 -10.63 -21.08 -21.91
CA ALA A 68 -9.30 -21.68 -22.05
C ALA A 68 -8.74 -21.90 -20.63
N PRO A 69 -7.79 -22.83 -20.38
CA PRO A 69 -7.24 -23.06 -19.08
C PRO A 69 -6.63 -21.74 -18.58
N THR A 70 -7.33 -21.09 -17.67
CA THR A 70 -6.96 -19.81 -17.09
C THR A 70 -5.67 -19.99 -16.30
N VAL A 71 -4.58 -19.54 -16.87
CA VAL A 71 -3.42 -19.14 -16.07
C VAL A 71 -3.90 -17.94 -15.26
N GLY A 72 -4.29 -18.17 -14.03
CA GLY A 72 -4.62 -17.09 -13.11
C GLY A 72 -3.35 -16.25 -12.92
N VAL A 73 -3.37 -15.04 -13.43
CA VAL A 73 -2.30 -14.08 -13.21
C VAL A 73 -2.84 -13.08 -12.20
N HIS A 74 -2.32 -13.13 -10.98
CA HIS A 74 -2.62 -12.16 -9.95
C HIS A 74 -1.47 -11.16 -9.89
N ALA A 75 -1.78 -9.86 -10.01
CA ALA A 75 -0.81 -8.80 -9.87
C ALA A 75 -0.79 -8.31 -8.42
N GLN A 76 0.39 -8.19 -7.84
CA GLN A 76 0.59 -7.58 -6.52
C GLN A 76 1.68 -6.51 -6.61
N SER A 77 1.44 -5.35 -5.99
CA SER A 77 2.40 -4.25 -5.94
C SER A 77 3.31 -4.37 -4.72
N VAL A 78 4.54 -3.95 -4.88
CA VAL A 78 5.53 -3.77 -3.82
C VAL A 78 5.47 -2.33 -3.30
N LEU A 79 5.92 -2.12 -2.09
CA LEU A 79 5.77 -0.97 -1.18
C LEU A 79 5.99 0.45 -1.72
N ASP A 80 6.54 0.64 -2.91
CA ASP A 80 6.78 1.96 -3.50
C ASP A 80 5.74 2.37 -4.57
N GLY A 81 4.74 1.51 -4.82
CA GLY A 81 3.74 1.74 -5.87
C GLY A 81 4.31 1.74 -7.30
N HIS A 82 5.62 1.48 -7.47
CA HIS A 82 6.31 1.51 -8.74
C HIS A 82 6.64 0.12 -9.29
N SER A 83 6.20 -0.94 -8.61
CA SER A 83 6.51 -2.31 -8.99
C SER A 83 5.35 -3.27 -8.70
N TYR A 84 5.28 -4.35 -9.45
CA TYR A 84 4.32 -5.45 -9.24
C TYR A 84 4.90 -6.77 -9.71
N SER A 85 4.41 -7.88 -9.17
CA SER A 85 4.75 -9.22 -9.63
C SER A 85 3.51 -9.94 -10.14
N LEU A 86 3.64 -10.63 -11.26
CA LEU A 86 2.65 -11.59 -11.74
C LEU A 86 2.99 -12.96 -11.17
N ILE A 87 1.99 -13.63 -10.61
CA ILE A 87 2.11 -15.00 -10.08
C ILE A 87 1.64 -15.96 -11.15
N THR A 88 2.50 -16.88 -11.56
CA THR A 88 2.12 -17.92 -12.52
C THR A 88 1.49 -19.11 -11.80
N ALA A 89 0.63 -19.89 -12.48
CA ALA A 89 0.03 -21.09 -11.92
C ALA A 89 1.07 -22.15 -11.47
N ARG A 90 2.33 -22.04 -11.90
CA ARG A 90 3.45 -22.88 -11.47
C ARG A 90 4.27 -22.27 -10.33
N GLY A 91 3.81 -21.17 -9.72
CA GLY A 91 4.48 -20.52 -8.59
C GLY A 91 5.68 -19.65 -8.97
N GLY A 92 5.88 -19.35 -10.27
CA GLY A 92 6.87 -18.36 -10.68
C GLY A 92 6.37 -16.94 -10.43
N LEU A 93 7.28 -16.04 -10.07
CA LEU A 93 7.05 -14.60 -10.01
C LEU A 93 7.71 -13.93 -11.21
N ILE A 94 6.97 -13.08 -11.90
CA ILE A 94 7.48 -12.21 -12.96
C ILE A 94 7.37 -10.78 -12.42
N GLY A 95 8.50 -10.25 -11.94
CA GLY A 95 8.58 -8.91 -11.37
C GLY A 95 8.70 -7.83 -12.44
N PHE A 96 8.03 -6.70 -12.21
CA PHE A 96 8.12 -5.48 -12.98
C PHE A 96 8.50 -4.33 -12.05
N GLY A 97 9.38 -3.44 -12.51
CA GLY A 97 10.00 -2.43 -11.66
C GLY A 97 11.05 -3.05 -10.72
N ALA A 98 11.00 -2.70 -9.44
CA ALA A 98 11.88 -3.25 -8.40
C ALA A 98 11.40 -4.60 -7.82
N ALA A 99 10.28 -5.16 -8.32
CA ALA A 99 9.68 -6.37 -7.78
C ALA A 99 10.58 -7.60 -7.93
N ILE A 100 10.47 -8.52 -6.97
CA ILE A 100 11.19 -9.80 -7.01
C ILE A 100 10.72 -10.68 -8.16
N SER A 101 11.64 -11.45 -8.72
CA SER A 101 11.36 -12.46 -9.76
C SER A 101 11.87 -13.82 -9.32
N SER A 102 11.12 -14.88 -9.62
CA SER A 102 11.46 -16.26 -9.32
C SER A 102 11.08 -17.16 -10.50
N SER A 103 11.89 -18.16 -10.78
CA SER A 103 11.64 -19.13 -11.87
C SER A 103 10.47 -20.08 -11.58
N GLY A 104 9.92 -20.06 -10.37
CA GLY A 104 8.85 -20.96 -9.93
C GLY A 104 9.32 -22.35 -9.55
N LEU A 105 8.37 -23.11 -9.00
CA LEU A 105 8.57 -24.47 -8.55
C LEU A 105 8.44 -25.47 -9.71
N THR A 106 9.22 -26.52 -9.66
CA THR A 106 9.07 -27.63 -10.60
C THR A 106 7.89 -28.51 -10.17
N ASN A 107 6.87 -28.60 -11.04
CA ASN A 107 5.70 -29.48 -10.89
C ASN A 107 4.90 -29.32 -9.58
N PRO A 108 4.24 -28.18 -9.32
CA PRO A 108 3.32 -28.08 -8.21
C PRO A 108 2.18 -29.09 -8.39
N THR A 109 1.78 -29.75 -7.32
CA THR A 109 0.66 -30.72 -7.32
C THR A 109 -0.70 -30.03 -7.45
N SER A 110 -0.75 -28.71 -7.28
CA SER A 110 -1.92 -27.86 -7.38
C SER A 110 -1.51 -26.50 -7.93
N PRO A 111 -2.32 -25.83 -8.78
CA PRO A 111 -1.97 -24.53 -9.32
C PRO A 111 -1.93 -23.47 -8.23
N PHE A 112 -0.98 -22.53 -8.33
CA PHE A 112 -0.96 -21.32 -7.50
C PHE A 112 -2.04 -20.34 -7.95
N VAL A 113 -2.75 -19.76 -6.99
CA VAL A 113 -3.96 -18.95 -7.21
C VAL A 113 -3.87 -17.55 -6.59
N GLY A 114 -2.83 -17.28 -5.82
CA GLY A 114 -2.64 -15.99 -5.19
C GLY A 114 -1.32 -15.89 -4.45
N GLY A 115 -1.04 -14.72 -3.90
CA GLY A 115 0.14 -14.46 -3.08
C GLY A 115 0.08 -13.08 -2.45
N ALA A 116 1.02 -12.79 -1.58
CA ALA A 116 1.19 -11.51 -0.94
C ALA A 116 2.70 -11.21 -0.78
N PRO A 117 3.18 -9.98 -1.03
CA PRO A 117 4.56 -9.60 -0.73
C PRO A 117 4.77 -9.46 0.78
N THR A 118 6.02 -9.57 1.22
CA THR A 118 6.40 -9.10 2.55
C THR A 118 6.32 -7.57 2.62
N PRO A 119 6.07 -6.99 3.81
CA PRO A 119 5.97 -5.53 3.95
C PRO A 119 7.20 -4.76 3.46
N ASP A 120 8.39 -5.35 3.52
CA ASP A 120 9.63 -4.73 3.04
C ASP A 120 9.92 -5.00 1.55
N GLY A 121 9.06 -5.77 0.88
CA GLY A 121 9.17 -6.09 -0.55
C GLY A 121 10.29 -7.05 -0.94
N LYS A 122 11.02 -7.65 0.04
CA LYS A 122 12.14 -8.55 -0.25
C LYS A 122 11.74 -10.03 -0.32
N GLY A 123 10.51 -10.35 0.09
CA GLY A 123 9.94 -11.68 0.03
C GLY A 123 8.50 -11.69 -0.46
N ALA A 124 7.93 -12.87 -0.55
CA ALA A 124 6.53 -13.07 -0.84
C ALA A 124 6.06 -14.44 -0.36
N TRP A 125 4.78 -14.54 -0.07
CA TRP A 125 4.05 -15.79 0.06
C TRP A 125 3.25 -16.03 -1.21
N ILE A 126 3.20 -17.28 -1.65
CA ILE A 126 2.30 -17.70 -2.73
C ILE A 126 1.50 -18.90 -2.25
N VAL A 127 0.22 -18.96 -2.61
CA VAL A 127 -0.70 -20.01 -2.19
C VAL A 127 -1.25 -20.79 -3.38
N ALA A 128 -1.24 -22.11 -3.26
CA ALA A 128 -1.88 -23.00 -4.23
C ALA A 128 -3.36 -23.23 -3.90
N ALA A 129 -4.16 -23.66 -4.88
CA ALA A 129 -5.56 -23.99 -4.69
C ALA A 129 -5.78 -25.12 -3.66
N SER A 130 -4.78 -25.96 -3.40
CA SER A 130 -4.77 -26.97 -2.33
C SER A 130 -4.55 -26.39 -0.94
N GLY A 131 -4.29 -25.07 -0.82
CA GLY A 131 -3.94 -24.38 0.40
C GLY A 131 -2.48 -24.52 0.82
N ALA A 132 -1.64 -25.15 0.00
CA ALA A 132 -0.18 -25.18 0.24
C ALA A 132 0.37 -23.76 0.05
N VAL A 133 1.20 -23.30 1.01
CA VAL A 133 1.88 -22.00 0.97
C VAL A 133 3.36 -22.25 0.76
N GLU A 134 3.93 -21.51 -0.19
CA GLU A 134 5.37 -21.43 -0.44
C GLU A 134 5.89 -20.05 -0.10
N VAL A 135 7.12 -19.98 0.35
CA VAL A 135 7.81 -18.76 0.76
C VAL A 135 8.93 -18.42 -0.22
N LEU A 136 9.06 -17.16 -0.55
CA LEU A 136 10.07 -16.64 -1.47
C LEU A 136 10.82 -15.48 -0.82
N GLY A 137 12.09 -15.31 -1.14
CA GLY A 137 12.92 -14.26 -0.55
C GLY A 137 13.10 -14.43 0.96
N ASP A 138 12.84 -13.37 1.73
CA ASP A 138 12.96 -13.35 3.20
C ASP A 138 11.65 -13.64 3.94
N ALA A 139 10.58 -13.99 3.22
CA ALA A 139 9.29 -14.31 3.82
C ALA A 139 9.41 -15.50 4.82
N SER A 140 8.79 -15.35 5.99
CA SER A 140 8.71 -16.42 7.00
C SER A 140 7.47 -17.29 6.79
N PHE A 141 7.59 -18.60 7.05
CA PHE A 141 6.47 -19.53 6.95
C PHE A 141 5.68 -19.56 8.28
N TYR A 142 4.38 -19.31 8.23
CA TYR A 142 3.50 -19.30 9.40
C TYR A 142 2.51 -20.46 9.46
N GLY A 143 2.44 -21.26 8.39
CA GLY A 143 1.53 -22.42 8.30
C GLY A 143 0.86 -22.53 6.93
N SER A 144 0.15 -23.63 6.68
CA SER A 144 -0.59 -23.85 5.44
C SER A 144 -1.73 -24.84 5.62
N MET A 145 -2.66 -24.86 4.64
CA MET A 145 -3.68 -25.90 4.51
C MET A 145 -3.23 -27.07 3.62
N GLY A 146 -1.99 -27.03 3.13
CA GLY A 146 -1.43 -28.11 2.30
C GLY A 146 -1.57 -29.49 2.96
N GLY A 147 -2.19 -30.43 2.25
CA GLY A 147 -2.44 -31.80 2.77
C GLY A 147 -3.62 -31.92 3.71
N GLN A 148 -4.33 -30.82 4.04
CA GLN A 148 -5.57 -30.82 4.81
C GLN A 148 -6.77 -30.93 3.85
N HIS A 149 -7.89 -31.48 4.37
CA HIS A 149 -9.13 -31.49 3.61
C HIS A 149 -9.72 -30.06 3.55
N LEU A 150 -10.08 -29.64 2.34
CA LEU A 150 -10.78 -28.39 2.07
C LEU A 150 -12.11 -28.71 1.39
N ASP A 151 -13.21 -28.13 1.85
CA ASP A 151 -14.52 -28.27 1.21
C ASP A 151 -14.55 -27.58 -0.16
N GLN A 152 -13.81 -26.47 -0.28
CA GLN A 152 -13.61 -25.74 -1.51
C GLN A 152 -12.14 -25.30 -1.66
N PRO A 153 -11.62 -25.15 -2.88
CA PRO A 153 -10.24 -24.75 -3.09
C PRO A 153 -9.99 -23.34 -2.57
N ILE A 154 -8.74 -23.07 -2.16
CA ILE A 154 -8.26 -21.70 -1.89
C ILE A 154 -8.27 -20.91 -3.20
N VAL A 155 -8.67 -19.63 -3.11
CA VAL A 155 -8.78 -18.70 -4.25
C VAL A 155 -7.99 -17.42 -4.04
N GLY A 156 -7.41 -17.21 -2.85
CA GLY A 156 -6.60 -16.02 -2.56
C GLY A 156 -5.95 -16.05 -1.19
N MET A 157 -5.06 -15.08 -0.97
CA MET A 157 -4.45 -14.78 0.32
C MET A 157 -4.22 -13.29 0.48
N ALA A 158 -4.12 -12.85 1.74
CA ALA A 158 -3.69 -11.51 2.12
C ALA A 158 -2.72 -11.61 3.31
N ALA A 159 -1.65 -10.81 3.31
CA ALA A 159 -0.72 -10.72 4.43
C ALA A 159 -1.23 -9.76 5.50
N THR A 160 -0.81 -9.94 6.75
CA THR A 160 -0.99 -8.91 7.78
C THR A 160 -0.06 -7.71 7.53
N PRO A 161 -0.43 -6.50 7.95
CA PRO A 161 0.42 -5.32 7.81
C PRO A 161 1.79 -5.47 8.48
N THR A 162 1.86 -6.24 9.54
CA THR A 162 3.09 -6.55 10.27
C THR A 162 4.03 -7.47 9.50
N GLY A 163 3.50 -8.22 8.50
CA GLY A 163 4.23 -9.32 7.86
C GLY A 163 4.42 -10.54 8.77
N GLY A 164 3.79 -10.55 9.96
CA GLY A 164 3.84 -11.65 10.93
C GLY A 164 2.83 -12.77 10.69
N GLY A 165 1.99 -12.64 9.64
CA GLY A 165 0.98 -13.63 9.33
C GLY A 165 0.27 -13.39 8.00
N TYR A 166 -0.73 -14.23 7.72
CA TYR A 166 -1.58 -14.12 6.54
C TYR A 166 -2.91 -14.87 6.70
N TRP A 167 -3.90 -14.47 5.92
CA TRP A 167 -5.16 -15.17 5.73
C TRP A 167 -5.18 -15.90 4.38
N LEU A 168 -5.77 -17.09 4.35
CA LEU A 168 -6.17 -17.77 3.12
C LEU A 168 -7.70 -17.75 3.03
N VAL A 169 -8.24 -17.58 1.83
CA VAL A 169 -9.68 -17.64 1.57
C VAL A 169 -10.01 -18.76 0.59
N ALA A 170 -10.98 -19.59 0.95
CA ALA A 170 -11.53 -20.61 0.07
C ALA A 170 -12.72 -20.08 -0.77
N ALA A 171 -13.05 -20.76 -1.84
CA ALA A 171 -14.11 -20.36 -2.79
C ALA A 171 -15.51 -20.31 -2.16
N ASP A 172 -15.75 -20.99 -1.04
CA ASP A 172 -16.98 -20.89 -0.25
C ASP A 172 -16.99 -19.75 0.74
N GLY A 173 -15.87 -19.02 0.88
CA GLY A 173 -15.69 -17.95 1.87
C GLY A 173 -15.09 -18.42 3.20
N GLY A 174 -14.63 -19.68 3.30
CA GLY A 174 -13.86 -20.19 4.42
C GLY A 174 -12.56 -19.37 4.58
N ILE A 175 -12.25 -18.95 5.82
CA ILE A 175 -11.03 -18.18 6.16
C ILE A 175 -10.13 -19.03 7.05
N PHE A 176 -8.83 -19.06 6.73
CA PHE A 176 -7.79 -19.73 7.51
C PHE A 176 -6.73 -18.70 7.88
N SER A 177 -6.50 -18.51 9.17
CA SER A 177 -5.56 -17.52 9.73
C SER A 177 -4.26 -18.18 10.18
N PHE A 178 -3.13 -17.60 9.86
CA PHE A 178 -1.79 -18.08 10.22
C PHE A 178 -0.92 -16.96 10.78
N GLY A 179 -0.01 -17.31 11.70
CA GLY A 179 0.85 -16.33 12.37
C GLY A 179 0.05 -15.40 13.27
N ASP A 180 0.28 -14.09 13.14
CA ASP A 180 -0.41 -13.04 13.88
C ASP A 180 -1.74 -12.59 13.25
N ALA A 181 -2.18 -13.24 12.15
CA ALA A 181 -3.42 -12.90 11.48
C ALA A 181 -4.64 -13.23 12.38
N PRO A 182 -5.40 -12.22 12.87
CA PRO A 182 -6.58 -12.46 13.70
C PRO A 182 -7.73 -13.03 12.86
N PHE A 183 -8.57 -13.84 13.46
CA PHE A 183 -9.78 -14.36 12.82
C PHE A 183 -10.97 -13.44 13.09
N PHE A 184 -11.49 -12.78 12.06
CA PHE A 184 -12.65 -11.87 12.14
C PHE A 184 -13.98 -12.52 11.74
N GLY A 185 -13.97 -13.79 11.35
CA GLY A 185 -15.14 -14.49 10.86
C GLY A 185 -14.92 -15.13 9.49
N SER A 186 -15.95 -15.79 8.97
CA SER A 186 -15.91 -16.52 7.70
C SER A 186 -17.18 -16.28 6.90
N GLY A 187 -17.03 -16.21 5.58
CA GLY A 187 -18.13 -16.08 4.62
C GLY A 187 -18.79 -17.39 4.21
N ALA A 188 -18.35 -18.54 4.74
CA ALA A 188 -18.81 -19.87 4.31
C ALA A 188 -20.33 -20.08 4.42
N SER A 189 -20.99 -19.38 5.34
CA SER A 189 -22.46 -19.44 5.51
C SER A 189 -23.26 -18.58 4.51
N PHE A 190 -22.60 -17.72 3.73
CA PHE A 190 -23.30 -16.78 2.85
C PHE A 190 -23.78 -17.40 1.54
N GLY A 191 -23.35 -18.63 1.21
CA GLY A 191 -23.79 -19.36 0.01
C GLY A 191 -23.40 -18.66 -1.30
N ARG A 192 -22.33 -17.88 -1.30
CA ARG A 192 -21.80 -17.13 -2.46
C ARG A 192 -20.42 -17.63 -2.81
N THR A 193 -20.11 -17.66 -4.10
CA THR A 193 -18.74 -17.95 -4.56
C THR A 193 -17.85 -16.75 -4.29
N VAL A 194 -16.78 -16.97 -3.54
CA VAL A 194 -15.71 -15.99 -3.29
C VAL A 194 -14.61 -16.21 -4.31
N VAL A 195 -14.02 -15.12 -4.81
CA VAL A 195 -12.96 -15.15 -5.85
C VAL A 195 -11.62 -14.58 -5.34
N GLY A 196 -11.58 -14.06 -4.12
CA GLY A 196 -10.38 -13.50 -3.51
C GLY A 196 -10.67 -12.84 -2.17
N ILE A 197 -9.64 -12.32 -1.55
CA ILE A 197 -9.68 -11.56 -0.30
C ILE A 197 -8.99 -10.23 -0.53
N ALA A 198 -9.60 -9.14 -0.05
CA ALA A 198 -9.00 -7.83 0.04
C ALA A 198 -8.79 -7.51 1.53
N GLN A 199 -7.63 -6.99 1.87
CA GLN A 199 -7.38 -6.47 3.20
C GLN A 199 -7.98 -5.07 3.29
N GLU A 200 -8.75 -4.83 4.33
CA GLU A 200 -9.22 -3.49 4.69
C GLU A 200 -8.37 -2.96 5.84
N LEU A 201 -8.18 -1.66 5.87
CA LEU A 201 -7.44 -0.98 6.95
C LEU A 201 -8.38 -0.64 8.09
N GLY A 202 -8.89 -1.64 8.77
CA GLY A 202 -9.57 -1.60 10.06
C GLY A 202 -10.44 -0.38 10.38
N GLY A 203 -11.26 0.12 9.45
CA GLY A 203 -12.09 1.31 9.68
C GLY A 203 -11.32 2.65 9.59
N TYR A 204 -10.03 2.63 9.27
CA TYR A 204 -9.25 3.85 9.12
C TYR A 204 -9.72 4.66 7.91
N GLN A 205 -9.84 5.96 8.11
CA GLN A 205 -10.23 6.93 7.09
C GLN A 205 -9.26 8.11 7.07
N ASP A 206 -9.20 8.81 5.93
CA ASP A 206 -8.44 10.04 5.81
C ASP A 206 -8.90 11.06 6.87
N PRO A 207 -8.04 11.41 7.84
CA PRO A 207 -8.39 12.36 8.90
C PRO A 207 -8.53 13.78 8.38
N LEU A 208 -7.96 14.10 7.20
CA LEU A 208 -7.90 15.43 6.61
C LEU A 208 -8.91 15.63 5.48
N ARG A 209 -9.79 14.65 5.22
CA ARG A 209 -10.76 14.61 4.11
C ARG A 209 -11.68 15.82 3.98
N ALA A 210 -11.86 16.61 5.05
CA ALA A 210 -12.71 17.81 5.06
C ALA A 210 -11.92 19.10 5.35
N VAL A 211 -10.60 19.06 5.31
CA VAL A 211 -9.75 20.24 5.43
C VAL A 211 -9.76 21.00 4.09
N SER A 212 -10.17 22.27 4.14
CA SER A 212 -10.20 23.14 2.96
C SER A 212 -8.81 23.69 2.67
N GLY A 213 -8.42 23.72 1.39
CA GLY A 213 -7.12 24.23 0.97
C GLY A 213 -5.95 23.35 1.45
N LEU A 214 -6.20 22.06 1.73
CA LEU A 214 -5.19 21.14 2.21
C LEU A 214 -3.98 21.12 1.26
N THR A 215 -2.82 21.49 1.80
CA THR A 215 -1.55 21.52 1.08
C THR A 215 -0.51 20.76 1.90
N PRO A 216 0.11 19.71 1.34
CA PRO A 216 1.15 18.99 2.04
C PRO A 216 2.41 19.86 2.12
N GLU A 217 3.04 19.82 3.26
CA GLU A 217 4.31 20.47 3.51
C GLU A 217 5.38 19.42 3.82
N ARG A 218 6.31 19.71 4.71
CA ARG A 218 7.43 18.81 4.99
C ARG A 218 7.01 17.56 5.75
N VAL A 219 7.82 16.53 5.60
CA VAL A 219 7.89 15.39 6.50
C VAL A 219 9.14 15.55 7.35
N ASP A 220 8.98 15.55 8.67
CA ASP A 220 10.09 15.55 9.63
C ASP A 220 9.84 14.51 10.73
N GLN A 221 9.52 14.89 11.97
CA GLN A 221 9.10 13.96 13.04
C GLN A 221 7.67 13.41 12.83
N GLY A 222 6.87 14.16 12.09
CA GLY A 222 5.52 13.87 11.61
C GLY A 222 5.35 14.33 10.18
N VAL A 223 4.17 14.83 9.85
CA VAL A 223 3.82 15.40 8.54
C VAL A 223 3.11 16.72 8.75
N ASP A 224 3.62 17.75 8.11
CA ASP A 224 3.03 19.10 8.15
C ASP A 224 2.05 19.30 7.00
N TYR A 225 0.94 19.99 7.31
CA TYR A 225 -0.06 20.42 6.34
C TYR A 225 -0.52 21.83 6.62
N ALA A 226 -0.69 22.63 5.56
CA ALA A 226 -1.46 23.85 5.60
C ALA A 226 -2.91 23.59 5.21
N GLY A 227 -3.81 24.44 5.69
CA GLY A 227 -5.24 24.37 5.41
C GLY A 227 -6.10 24.90 6.55
N SER A 228 -7.40 24.68 6.48
CA SER A 228 -8.31 25.01 7.58
C SER A 228 -9.52 24.07 7.59
N GLY A 229 -10.03 23.74 8.77
CA GLY A 229 -11.23 22.93 8.88
C GLY A 229 -11.13 21.78 9.89
N PRO A 230 -12.09 20.86 9.89
CA PRO A 230 -12.15 19.77 10.83
C PRO A 230 -11.09 18.71 10.53
N ILE A 231 -10.47 18.20 11.60
CA ILE A 231 -9.58 17.07 11.59
C ILE A 231 -10.27 15.92 12.32
N TYR A 232 -10.34 14.76 11.69
CA TYR A 232 -11.00 13.57 12.25
C TYR A 232 -9.98 12.64 12.90
N ALA A 233 -10.45 11.71 13.75
CA ALA A 233 -9.63 10.57 14.10
C ALA A 233 -9.44 9.66 12.87
N ILE A 234 -8.29 8.97 12.81
CA ILE A 234 -8.01 7.99 11.73
C ILE A 234 -8.94 6.77 11.84
N GLY A 235 -9.21 6.31 13.07
CA GLY A 235 -9.99 5.12 13.38
C GLY A 235 -10.50 5.14 14.82
N ASP A 236 -10.95 3.98 15.31
CA ASP A 236 -11.42 3.83 16.67
C ASP A 236 -10.28 3.99 17.68
N GLY A 237 -10.55 4.65 18.79
CA GLY A 237 -9.52 4.91 19.79
C GLY A 237 -10.01 5.64 21.04
N VAL A 238 -9.05 5.98 21.90
CA VAL A 238 -9.27 6.71 23.17
C VAL A 238 -8.34 7.89 23.25
N VAL A 239 -8.87 9.07 23.54
CA VAL A 239 -8.08 10.29 23.71
C VAL A 239 -7.27 10.23 25.01
N LEU A 240 -5.96 10.42 24.91
CA LEU A 240 -5.01 10.36 26.02
C LEU A 240 -4.58 11.76 26.47
N ASN A 241 -4.53 12.74 25.56
CA ASN A 241 -4.08 14.09 25.83
C ASN A 241 -4.71 15.09 24.86
N THR A 242 -4.79 16.38 25.23
CA THR A 242 -5.29 17.45 24.36
C THR A 242 -4.45 18.72 24.38
N THR A 243 -3.40 18.79 25.24
CA THR A 243 -2.59 19.98 25.40
C THR A 243 -1.12 19.66 25.65
N ASN A 244 -0.22 20.50 25.12
CA ASN A 244 1.17 20.54 25.53
C ASN A 244 1.73 21.97 25.31
N PRO A 245 2.00 22.72 26.37
CA PRO A 245 2.55 24.10 26.26
C PRO A 245 3.91 24.17 25.55
N GLY A 246 4.60 23.06 25.39
CA GLY A 246 5.88 22.99 24.69
C GLY A 246 5.77 22.93 23.16
N TRP A 247 4.54 22.73 22.63
CA TRP A 247 4.27 22.72 21.21
C TRP A 247 3.77 24.09 20.72
N PRO A 248 4.08 24.50 19.49
CA PRO A 248 3.52 25.71 18.89
C PRO A 248 1.99 25.70 18.99
N GLY A 249 1.38 26.81 19.39
CA GLY A 249 -0.07 26.87 19.60
C GLY A 249 -0.60 26.17 20.85
N GLY A 250 0.22 25.38 21.57
CA GLY A 250 -0.13 24.73 22.84
C GLY A 250 -1.08 23.53 22.74
N ALA A 251 -1.48 23.12 21.54
CA ALA A 251 -2.29 21.93 21.30
C ALA A 251 -1.41 20.70 21.03
N PHE A 252 -1.79 19.58 21.63
CA PHE A 252 -1.24 18.26 21.34
C PHE A 252 -2.31 17.23 21.66
N ILE A 253 -3.14 16.92 20.66
CA ILE A 253 -4.19 15.93 20.79
C ILE A 253 -3.56 14.57 20.51
N ALA A 254 -3.53 13.69 21.52
CA ALA A 254 -3.05 12.32 21.35
C ALA A 254 -4.19 11.35 21.61
N TYR A 255 -4.35 10.35 20.74
CA TYR A 255 -5.32 9.26 20.95
C TYR A 255 -4.69 7.93 20.55
N GLN A 256 -4.94 6.90 21.38
CA GLN A 256 -4.49 5.54 21.14
C GLN A 256 -5.51 4.81 20.29
N LEU A 257 -5.05 4.22 19.19
CA LEU A 257 -5.87 3.39 18.33
C LEU A 257 -6.24 2.09 19.04
N SER A 258 -7.51 1.67 18.95
CA SER A 258 -8.02 0.46 19.56
C SER A 258 -8.23 -0.68 18.58
N ASP A 259 -8.21 -0.39 17.27
CA ASP A 259 -8.42 -1.34 16.19
C ASP A 259 -7.47 -1.12 15.01
N GLY A 260 -7.58 -1.98 14.01
CA GLY A 260 -6.80 -1.87 12.78
C GLY A 260 -5.33 -2.25 12.93
N PRO A 261 -4.54 -2.04 11.86
CA PRO A 261 -3.14 -2.47 11.79
C PRO A 261 -2.20 -1.80 12.79
N ALA A 262 -2.54 -0.59 13.25
CA ALA A 262 -1.78 0.16 14.25
C ALA A 262 -2.48 0.18 15.63
N ALA A 263 -3.29 -0.84 15.95
CA ALA A 263 -3.92 -0.95 17.26
C ALA A 263 -2.87 -0.96 18.37
N GLY A 264 -3.04 -0.06 19.35
CA GLY A 264 -2.08 0.16 20.43
C GLY A 264 -1.12 1.33 20.18
N ASP A 265 -0.89 1.74 18.94
CA ASP A 265 -0.10 2.93 18.62
C ASP A 265 -0.89 4.22 18.90
N ILE A 266 -0.17 5.31 19.08
CA ILE A 266 -0.76 6.59 19.45
C ILE A 266 -0.52 7.59 18.32
N VAL A 267 -1.60 8.17 17.83
CA VAL A 267 -1.58 9.26 16.84
C VAL A 267 -1.60 10.60 17.58
N TYR A 268 -0.83 11.57 17.10
CA TYR A 268 -0.95 12.95 17.53
C TYR A 268 -1.39 13.89 16.41
N VAL A 269 -2.06 14.96 16.83
CA VAL A 269 -2.47 16.12 16.03
C VAL A 269 -2.10 17.35 16.85
N ALA A 270 -1.20 18.19 16.34
CA ALA A 270 -0.60 19.26 17.10
C ALA A 270 -0.51 20.58 16.31
N GLU A 271 0.03 21.60 16.96
CA GLU A 271 0.29 22.96 16.52
C GLU A 271 -0.98 23.81 16.41
N ASN A 272 -1.30 24.33 15.24
CA ASN A 272 -2.37 25.33 15.04
C ASN A 272 -3.79 24.71 15.04
N VAL A 273 -4.08 23.90 16.04
CA VAL A 273 -5.31 23.12 16.15
C VAL A 273 -6.06 23.47 17.43
N VAL A 274 -7.38 23.66 17.32
CA VAL A 274 -8.26 23.76 18.48
C VAL A 274 -8.84 22.39 18.79
N PRO A 275 -8.53 21.78 19.97
CA PRO A 275 -9.08 20.49 20.36
C PRO A 275 -10.61 20.49 20.40
N ARG A 276 -11.24 19.38 19.97
CA ARG A 276 -12.68 19.16 19.98
C ARG A 276 -13.09 17.97 20.82
N VAL A 277 -12.15 17.35 21.46
CA VAL A 277 -12.28 16.15 22.29
C VAL A 277 -11.72 16.39 23.68
N THR A 278 -12.03 15.49 24.60
CA THR A 278 -11.53 15.51 25.98
C THR A 278 -10.81 14.21 26.31
N VAL A 279 -9.88 14.23 27.25
CA VAL A 279 -9.15 13.04 27.70
C VAL A 279 -10.14 11.97 28.19
N GLY A 280 -9.93 10.72 27.79
CA GLY A 280 -10.79 9.58 28.06
C GLY A 280 -11.99 9.41 27.10
N GLN A 281 -12.21 10.38 26.19
CA GLN A 281 -13.26 10.26 25.19
C GLN A 281 -12.93 9.13 24.19
N GLN A 282 -13.92 8.27 23.91
CA GLN A 282 -13.86 7.33 22.80
C GLN A 282 -14.05 8.09 21.47
N VAL A 283 -13.26 7.76 20.49
CA VAL A 283 -13.30 8.35 19.15
C VAL A 283 -13.39 7.26 18.09
N ASN A 284 -13.89 7.60 16.93
CA ASN A 284 -13.91 6.78 15.71
C ASN A 284 -13.60 7.67 14.51
N SER A 285 -13.49 7.09 13.33
CA SER A 285 -13.13 7.82 12.10
C SER A 285 -14.10 8.96 11.73
N ASP A 286 -15.28 9.06 12.32
CA ASP A 286 -16.23 10.17 12.13
C ASP A 286 -16.16 11.22 13.25
N THR A 287 -15.31 11.02 14.24
CA THR A 287 -15.12 11.96 15.35
C THR A 287 -14.16 13.06 14.96
N ILE A 288 -14.61 14.32 15.04
CA ILE A 288 -13.73 15.48 14.90
C ILE A 288 -12.89 15.63 16.16
N VAL A 289 -11.59 15.37 16.06
CA VAL A 289 -10.64 15.50 17.18
C VAL A 289 -10.13 16.91 17.36
N GLY A 290 -10.04 17.68 16.25
CA GLY A 290 -9.57 19.05 16.28
C GLY A 290 -10.10 19.89 15.13
N THR A 291 -9.88 21.19 15.19
CA THR A 291 -10.14 22.13 14.09
C THR A 291 -8.83 22.84 13.76
N LEU A 292 -8.32 22.64 12.53
CA LEU A 292 -7.16 23.38 12.01
C LEU A 292 -7.57 24.81 11.71
N LEU A 293 -6.79 25.76 12.19
CA LEU A 293 -7.00 27.20 11.96
C LEU A 293 -6.19 27.63 10.72
N ASP A 294 -6.72 28.59 9.98
CA ASP A 294 -6.06 29.22 8.83
C ASP A 294 -5.04 30.28 9.29
N THR A 295 -4.04 29.84 10.07
CA THR A 295 -2.96 30.68 10.58
C THR A 295 -1.67 29.87 10.70
N PHE A 296 -0.51 30.52 10.64
CA PHE A 296 0.79 29.88 10.90
C PHE A 296 1.06 29.72 12.41
N PRO A 297 1.65 28.66 12.94
CA PRO A 297 2.16 27.46 12.25
C PRO A 297 1.03 26.56 11.74
N ASN A 298 1.40 25.61 10.88
CA ASN A 298 0.50 24.67 10.25
C ASN A 298 0.13 23.51 11.21
N LEU A 299 -0.67 22.55 10.73
CA LEU A 299 -0.88 21.29 11.39
C LEU A 299 0.38 20.43 11.31
N GLU A 300 0.80 19.83 12.42
CA GLU A 300 1.69 18.67 12.42
C GLU A 300 0.96 17.44 12.98
N THR A 301 1.08 16.28 12.31
CA THR A 301 0.47 15.02 12.75
C THR A 301 1.42 13.83 12.52
N GLY A 302 1.37 12.83 13.41
CA GLY A 302 2.31 11.71 13.37
C GLY A 302 2.08 10.70 14.49
N TRP A 303 3.09 9.87 14.73
CA TRP A 303 3.10 8.91 15.84
C TRP A 303 3.58 9.56 17.12
N ALA A 304 2.80 9.45 18.21
CA ALA A 304 3.16 9.97 19.53
C ALA A 304 3.89 8.92 20.36
N ASN A 305 4.80 9.41 21.23
CA ASN A 305 5.47 8.58 22.22
C ASN A 305 4.48 8.10 23.30
N PRO A 306 4.41 6.79 23.63
CA PRO A 306 3.62 6.31 24.77
C PRO A 306 4.07 6.96 26.10
N PRO A 307 3.15 7.34 26.98
CA PRO A 307 1.72 7.22 26.95
C PRO A 307 0.95 8.41 26.33
N GLY A 308 1.48 9.10 25.32
CA GLY A 308 0.81 10.23 24.66
C GLY A 308 1.00 11.57 25.37
N THR A 309 2.09 11.74 26.12
CA THR A 309 2.34 12.89 27.00
C THR A 309 2.82 14.17 26.32
N GLY A 310 2.73 14.23 24.96
CA GLY A 310 3.05 15.45 24.24
C GLY A 310 4.41 15.44 23.55
N GLU A 311 4.93 14.29 23.24
CA GLU A 311 6.17 14.10 22.48
C GLU A 311 5.92 13.19 21.28
N SER A 312 6.53 13.51 20.10
CA SER A 312 6.51 12.59 18.95
C SER A 312 7.37 11.35 19.23
N LEU A 313 6.99 10.23 18.62
CA LEU A 313 7.75 8.99 18.73
C LEU A 313 9.14 9.13 18.07
N ALA A 314 9.23 9.86 16.97
CA ALA A 314 10.50 10.14 16.29
C ALA A 314 11.52 10.83 17.21
N ARG A 315 11.05 11.82 17.98
CA ARG A 315 11.89 12.54 18.96
C ARG A 315 12.31 11.63 20.11
N ALA A 316 11.36 10.90 20.69
CA ALA A 316 11.65 9.97 21.78
C ALA A 316 12.67 8.89 21.39
N MET A 317 12.65 8.47 20.12
CA MET A 317 13.58 7.48 19.57
C MET A 317 14.86 8.09 19.02
N GLY A 318 15.10 9.39 19.23
CA GLY A 318 16.32 10.09 18.80
C GLY A 318 16.49 10.27 17.29
N GLN A 319 15.42 10.11 16.52
CA GLN A 319 15.45 10.30 15.05
C GLN A 319 15.26 11.79 14.67
N TRP A 320 14.77 12.61 15.58
CA TRP A 320 14.54 14.04 15.38
C TRP A 320 15.09 14.87 16.54
N SER A 321 15.60 16.05 16.23
CA SER A 321 15.99 17.03 17.24
C SER A 321 15.89 18.46 16.69
N THR A 322 15.82 19.45 17.57
CA THR A 322 15.80 20.88 17.22
C THR A 322 17.13 21.42 16.71
N ALA A 323 18.16 20.61 16.51
CA ALA A 323 19.40 21.05 15.89
C ALA A 323 19.16 21.40 14.41
N ALA A 324 19.56 22.58 13.98
CA ALA A 324 19.23 23.16 12.67
C ALA A 324 19.59 22.29 11.44
N GLU A 325 20.45 21.29 11.62
CA GLU A 325 20.86 20.38 10.55
C GLU A 325 19.88 19.20 10.33
N ILE A 326 19.04 18.86 11.32
CA ILE A 326 18.14 17.70 11.27
C ILE A 326 16.67 18.04 11.54
N ASP A 327 16.36 19.26 11.90
CA ASP A 327 14.99 19.76 12.17
C ASP A 327 14.05 19.62 10.97
N SER A 328 14.58 19.66 9.74
CA SER A 328 13.80 19.59 8.50
C SER A 328 13.95 18.28 7.75
N LEU A 329 14.71 17.32 8.28
CA LEU A 329 14.90 16.03 7.61
C LEU A 329 13.82 15.03 7.99
N PRO A 330 13.31 14.25 7.02
CA PRO A 330 12.31 13.25 7.31
C PRO A 330 12.87 12.14 8.21
N THR A 331 12.11 11.78 9.24
CA THR A 331 12.40 10.61 10.08
C THR A 331 11.71 9.37 9.53
N ALA A 332 12.15 8.18 9.98
CA ALA A 332 11.48 6.94 9.59
C ALA A 332 10.01 6.90 10.09
N TYR A 333 9.74 7.45 11.29
CA TYR A 333 8.37 7.53 11.82
C TYR A 333 7.50 8.54 11.05
N GLY A 334 8.03 9.73 10.72
CA GLY A 334 7.31 10.71 9.89
C GLY A 334 7.02 10.18 8.49
N ALA A 335 8.01 9.55 7.85
CA ALA A 335 7.86 8.92 6.54
C ALA A 335 6.81 7.79 6.56
N ASN A 336 6.81 6.95 7.59
CA ASN A 336 5.80 5.90 7.78
C ASN A 336 4.40 6.49 7.96
N PHE A 337 4.25 7.56 8.76
CA PHE A 337 2.95 8.21 8.94
C PHE A 337 2.45 8.89 7.67
N SER A 338 3.35 9.52 6.89
CA SER A 338 3.02 10.07 5.57
C SER A 338 2.51 8.99 4.61
N GLN A 339 3.10 7.80 4.63
CA GLN A 339 2.60 6.65 3.83
C GLN A 339 1.20 6.24 4.26
N LEU A 340 0.92 6.15 5.58
CA LEU A 340 -0.43 5.88 6.09
C LEU A 340 -1.43 6.91 5.57
N LEU A 341 -1.16 8.20 5.74
CA LEU A 341 -2.04 9.26 5.29
C LEU A 341 -2.29 9.20 3.78
N THR A 342 -1.24 8.97 2.98
CA THR A 342 -1.34 8.84 1.51
C THR A 342 -2.23 7.67 1.13
N MET A 343 -2.10 6.55 1.81
CA MET A 343 -2.92 5.36 1.57
C MET A 343 -4.39 5.59 1.92
N LEU A 344 -4.67 6.43 2.93
CA LEU A 344 -6.02 6.81 3.31
C LEU A 344 -6.64 7.88 2.39
N GLY A 345 -5.84 8.48 1.47
CA GLY A 345 -6.30 9.44 0.47
C GLY A 345 -5.82 10.88 0.67
N ALA A 346 -5.10 11.19 1.76
CA ALA A 346 -4.49 12.50 1.93
C ALA A 346 -3.29 12.69 0.98
N PRO A 347 -2.95 13.93 0.59
CA PRO A 347 -1.75 14.18 -0.21
C PRO A 347 -0.47 13.83 0.57
N ALA A 348 0.49 13.21 -0.13
CA ALA A 348 1.77 12.83 0.47
C ALA A 348 2.55 14.05 0.97
N GLY A 349 3.14 13.96 2.15
CA GLY A 349 4.06 14.98 2.66
C GLY A 349 5.34 15.09 1.82
N VAL A 350 5.99 16.26 1.85
CA VAL A 350 7.19 16.55 1.05
C VAL A 350 8.45 16.08 1.77
N MET A 351 9.21 15.19 1.15
CA MET A 351 10.49 14.68 1.65
C MET A 351 11.62 15.65 1.29
N MET A 352 12.17 16.36 2.28
CA MET A 352 13.22 17.38 2.06
C MET A 352 14.64 16.80 2.05
N GLY A 353 14.81 15.49 2.19
CA GLY A 353 16.13 14.85 2.23
C GLY A 353 16.08 13.37 2.54
N PRO A 354 17.21 12.72 2.85
CA PRO A 354 17.26 11.32 3.21
C PRO A 354 16.57 11.06 4.55
N VAL A 355 15.82 9.95 4.62
CA VAL A 355 15.12 9.53 5.84
C VAL A 355 16.11 9.19 6.96
N GLN A 356 15.89 9.76 8.14
CA GLN A 356 16.70 9.53 9.33
C GLN A 356 16.15 8.37 10.17
N GLY A 357 17.05 7.48 10.61
CA GLY A 357 16.69 6.33 11.43
C GLY A 357 16.07 5.18 10.65
N ALA A 358 15.47 4.24 11.37
CA ALA A 358 14.77 3.08 10.82
C ALA A 358 13.54 2.76 11.66
N MET A 359 12.54 2.13 11.04
CA MET A 359 11.39 1.59 11.76
C MET A 359 11.78 0.30 12.51
N PRO A 360 11.20 0.06 13.69
CA PRO A 360 11.35 -1.23 14.38
C PRO A 360 10.85 -2.40 13.53
N VAL A 361 11.45 -3.57 13.71
CA VAL A 361 10.95 -4.80 13.10
C VAL A 361 9.52 -5.06 13.60
N GLY A 362 8.60 -5.35 12.68
CA GLY A 362 7.18 -5.61 12.99
C GLY A 362 6.31 -4.35 13.10
N TRP A 363 6.86 -3.14 12.88
CA TRP A 363 6.04 -1.93 12.79
C TRP A 363 5.16 -1.97 11.53
N PRO A 364 3.89 -1.50 11.61
CA PRO A 364 3.01 -1.48 10.45
C PRO A 364 3.63 -0.72 9.28
N THR A 365 3.50 -1.29 8.09
CA THR A 365 3.90 -0.65 6.84
C THR A 365 2.68 -0.42 5.97
N TRP A 366 2.64 0.70 5.26
CA TRP A 366 1.47 1.17 4.55
C TRP A 366 1.70 1.11 3.06
N VAL A 367 0.83 0.40 2.35
CA VAL A 367 0.91 0.27 0.89
C VAL A 367 -0.30 0.97 0.29
N PRO A 368 -0.13 1.98 -0.58
CA PRO A 368 -1.24 2.57 -1.30
C PRO A 368 -1.98 1.50 -2.12
N VAL A 369 -3.29 1.41 -1.95
CA VAL A 369 -4.15 0.61 -2.83
C VAL A 369 -4.27 1.41 -4.13
N GLY A 370 -3.53 0.99 -5.18
CA GLY A 370 -3.58 1.58 -6.51
C GLY A 370 -4.85 1.17 -7.27
#